data_38de655d0b3062d62b6b5ed5f4fbcb56
#
_entry.id   38de655d0b3062d62b6b5ed5f4fbcb56
#
_cell.length_a   1.000
_cell.length_b   1.000
_cell.length_c   1.000
_cell.angle_alpha   90.00
_cell.angle_beta   90.00
_cell.angle_gamma   90.00
#
_symmetry.space_group_name_H-M   'P 1'
#
loop_
_entity.id
_entity.type
_entity.pdbx_description
1 polymer ?
#
loop_
_entity_poly.entity_id
_entity_poly.type
_entity_poly.pdbx_seq_one_letter_code
_entity_poly.pdbx_strand_id
1 'polypeptide(L)'
;MPITQKEKKYLKNKHKGGKNNSKGAIYESYYATYQIVSFMNQYITQLSNVHLTTQLHDAFVDDLFIEEPNAHKTYHQLKDVKDLTWETSKLKYDFKRQTEISSERNEKFKLKLIYSNPNSSVSTVPSEISSYTTSEYFPSCSSINQLILSHPIFKEAIQQIT
;
A
#
# COMPACT_ATOMS: atom_id res chain seq x y z
N MET A 1 -4.04 0.02 -22.54
CA MET A 1 -3.86 1.37 -23.12
C MET A 1 -2.77 2.13 -22.35
N PRO A 2 -1.81 2.71 -23.03
CA PRO A 2 -0.73 3.44 -22.37
C PRO A 2 -1.27 4.64 -21.57
N ILE A 3 -0.49 5.10 -20.60
CA ILE A 3 -0.85 6.25 -19.75
C ILE A 3 -0.92 7.51 -20.63
N THR A 4 -2.06 8.17 -20.65
CA THR A 4 -2.31 9.38 -21.43
C THR A 4 -1.63 10.62 -20.83
N GLN A 5 -1.48 11.70 -21.59
CA GLN A 5 -0.95 12.97 -21.09
C GLN A 5 -1.81 13.57 -19.94
N LYS A 6 -3.13 13.39 -20.02
CA LYS A 6 -4.05 13.81 -18.95
C LYS A 6 -3.81 13.01 -17.66
N GLU A 7 -3.61 11.71 -17.79
CA GLU A 7 -3.29 10.83 -16.64
C GLU A 7 -1.91 11.14 -16.06
N LYS A 8 -0.90 11.42 -16.88
CA LYS A 8 0.42 11.89 -16.39
C LYS A 8 0.32 13.17 -15.56
N LYS A 9 -0.48 14.12 -16.01
CA LYS A 9 -0.75 15.36 -15.24
C LYS A 9 -1.47 15.05 -13.92
N TYR A 10 -2.45 14.17 -13.96
CA TYR A 10 -3.18 13.73 -12.77
C TYR A 10 -2.23 13.07 -11.75
N LEU A 11 -1.42 12.11 -12.17
CA LEU A 11 -0.45 11.42 -11.30
C LEU A 11 0.57 12.39 -10.70
N LYS A 12 1.08 13.34 -11.49
CA LYS A 12 1.99 14.38 -10.99
C LYS A 12 1.35 15.23 -9.89
N ASN A 13 0.10 15.62 -10.05
CA ASN A 13 -0.62 16.40 -9.04
C ASN A 13 -0.92 15.58 -7.79
N LYS A 14 -1.33 14.33 -7.94
CA LYS A 14 -1.56 13.38 -6.86
C LYS A 14 -0.28 13.20 -6.01
N HIS A 15 0.83 12.96 -6.66
CA HIS A 15 2.13 12.77 -6.01
C HIS A 15 2.59 14.03 -5.24
N LYS A 16 2.38 15.22 -5.81
CA LYS A 16 2.67 16.50 -5.15
C LYS A 16 1.79 16.71 -3.91
N GLY A 17 0.52 16.36 -3.98
CA GLY A 17 -0.41 16.42 -2.85
C GLY A 17 -0.01 15.52 -1.69
N GLY A 18 0.45 14.30 -1.98
CA GLY A 18 0.91 13.34 -0.98
C GLY A 18 2.11 13.84 -0.17
N LYS A 19 3.04 14.56 -0.78
CA LYS A 19 4.23 15.11 -0.10
C LYS A 19 3.91 16.14 0.99
N ASN A 20 2.74 16.77 0.94
CA ASN A 20 2.34 17.84 1.86
C ASN A 20 1.55 17.35 3.09
N ASN A 21 1.32 16.04 3.22
CA ASN A 21 0.51 15.47 4.30
C ASN A 21 1.38 14.72 5.31
N SER A 22 1.84 15.41 6.36
CA SER A 22 2.70 14.81 7.39
C SER A 22 2.03 13.66 8.18
N LYS A 23 0.74 13.76 8.47
CA LYS A 23 -0.01 12.70 9.18
C LYS A 23 -0.09 11.42 8.33
N GLY A 24 -0.41 11.56 7.07
CA GLY A 24 -0.41 10.46 6.12
C GLY A 24 0.96 9.80 6.00
N ALA A 25 2.02 10.60 5.93
CA ALA A 25 3.40 10.11 5.84
C ALA A 25 3.82 9.27 7.06
N ILE A 26 3.39 9.61 8.26
CA ILE A 26 3.64 8.82 9.48
C ILE A 26 2.92 7.47 9.39
N TYR A 27 1.66 7.46 9.02
CA TYR A 27 0.87 6.25 8.82
C TYR A 27 1.49 5.31 7.79
N GLU A 28 1.89 5.85 6.65
CA GLU A 28 2.58 5.13 5.58
C GLU A 28 3.91 4.52 6.08
N SER A 29 4.70 5.30 6.84
CA SER A 29 5.97 4.84 7.39
C SER A 29 5.80 3.70 8.39
N TYR A 30 4.78 3.74 9.23
CA TYR A 30 4.49 2.68 10.19
C TYR A 30 4.05 1.39 9.49
N TYR A 31 3.20 1.51 8.49
CA TYR A 31 2.80 0.35 7.70
C TYR A 31 3.98 -0.24 6.90
N ALA A 32 4.82 0.60 6.30
CA ALA A 32 6.03 0.14 5.61
C ALA A 32 6.97 -0.60 6.56
N THR A 33 7.17 -0.08 7.77
CA THR A 33 7.98 -0.73 8.81
C THR A 33 7.39 -2.10 9.18
N TYR A 34 6.10 -2.19 9.38
CA TYR A 34 5.40 -3.45 9.64
C TYR A 34 5.63 -4.46 8.50
N GLN A 35 5.54 -4.03 7.25
CA GLN A 35 5.78 -4.88 6.08
C GLN A 35 7.24 -5.36 6.00
N ILE A 36 8.21 -4.48 6.25
CA ILE A 36 9.63 -4.84 6.27
C ILE A 36 9.87 -5.96 7.29
N VAL A 37 9.37 -5.81 8.50
CA VAL A 37 9.54 -6.82 9.57
C VAL A 37 8.84 -8.13 9.18
N SER A 38 7.68 -8.07 8.56
CA SER A 38 6.97 -9.26 8.05
C SER A 38 7.81 -10.02 7.01
N PHE A 39 8.43 -9.30 6.07
CA PHE A 39 9.28 -9.90 5.05
C PHE A 39 10.61 -10.41 5.59
N MET A 40 11.18 -9.78 6.62
CA MET A 40 12.37 -10.29 7.31
C MET A 40 12.12 -11.71 7.85
N ASN A 41 10.96 -11.97 8.41
CA ASN A 41 10.61 -13.30 8.90
C ASN A 41 10.35 -14.31 7.76
N GLN A 42 9.71 -13.88 6.71
CA GLN A 42 9.31 -14.74 5.58
C GLN A 42 10.48 -15.07 4.65
N TYR A 43 11.37 -14.12 4.39
CA TYR A 43 12.42 -14.20 3.37
C TYR A 43 13.82 -13.97 3.94
N ILE A 44 14.12 -14.50 5.14
CA ILE A 44 15.39 -14.23 5.83
C ILE A 44 16.63 -14.52 4.97
N THR A 45 16.57 -15.54 4.12
CA THR A 45 17.67 -15.93 3.21
C THR A 45 17.63 -15.22 1.85
N GLN A 46 16.54 -14.56 1.52
CA GLN A 46 16.30 -13.92 0.21
C GLN A 46 15.93 -12.44 0.33
N LEU A 47 16.21 -11.82 1.48
CA LEU A 47 15.78 -10.45 1.77
C LEU A 47 16.34 -9.43 0.78
N SER A 48 17.55 -9.66 0.24
CA SER A 48 18.14 -8.83 -0.81
C SER A 48 17.36 -8.79 -2.12
N ASN A 49 16.46 -9.74 -2.34
CA ASN A 49 15.60 -9.84 -3.52
C ASN A 49 14.18 -9.29 -3.27
N VAL A 50 13.93 -8.71 -2.11
CA VAL A 50 12.70 -7.97 -1.82
C VAL A 50 12.96 -6.49 -2.05
N HIS A 51 12.22 -5.89 -2.97
CA HIS A 51 12.33 -4.47 -3.29
C HIS A 51 11.10 -3.72 -2.76
N LEU A 52 11.34 -2.67 -1.98
CA LEU A 52 10.32 -1.82 -1.42
C LEU A 52 10.55 -0.38 -1.88
N THR A 53 9.50 0.23 -2.42
CA THR A 53 9.52 1.61 -2.90
C THR A 53 8.33 2.37 -2.34
N THR A 54 8.56 3.52 -1.76
CA THR A 54 7.50 4.45 -1.34
C THR A 54 7.25 5.50 -2.42
N GLN A 55 6.01 5.96 -2.54
CA GLN A 55 5.63 7.00 -3.50
C GLN A 55 6.07 6.66 -4.93
N LEU A 56 5.62 5.52 -5.43
CA LEU A 56 5.98 5.02 -6.75
C LEU A 56 5.47 5.96 -7.86
N HIS A 57 6.40 6.52 -8.64
CA HIS A 57 6.06 7.33 -9.81
C HIS A 57 5.38 6.48 -10.89
N ASP A 58 4.51 7.09 -11.67
CA ASP A 58 3.80 6.46 -12.79
C ASP A 58 2.88 5.29 -12.40
N ALA A 59 2.51 5.17 -11.13
CA ALA A 59 1.51 4.24 -10.64
C ALA A 59 0.26 4.97 -10.12
N PHE A 60 -0.90 4.37 -10.30
CA PHE A 60 -2.17 4.89 -9.76
C PHE A 60 -2.38 4.49 -8.30
N VAL A 61 -1.86 3.33 -7.92
CA VAL A 61 -1.80 2.84 -6.53
C VAL A 61 -0.33 2.91 -6.12
N ASP A 62 0.07 3.95 -5.41
CA ASP A 62 1.44 4.45 -5.42
C ASP A 62 2.12 4.67 -4.06
N ASP A 63 1.40 4.53 -2.94
CA ASP A 63 1.97 4.90 -1.63
C ASP A 63 3.08 3.94 -1.17
N LEU A 64 2.91 2.63 -1.42
CA LEU A 64 3.91 1.62 -1.15
C LEU A 64 3.89 0.54 -2.23
N PHE A 65 5.03 0.23 -2.80
CA PHE A 65 5.22 -0.85 -3.75
C PHE A 65 6.19 -1.88 -3.19
N ILE A 66 5.85 -3.16 -3.29
CA ILE A 66 6.70 -4.26 -2.86
C ILE A 66 6.80 -5.28 -4.00
N GLU A 67 8.03 -5.63 -4.36
CA GLU A 67 8.32 -6.72 -5.27
C GLU A 67 9.03 -7.83 -4.50
N GLU A 68 8.45 -9.03 -4.51
CA GLU A 68 8.95 -10.22 -3.85
C GLU A 68 9.92 -11.02 -4.74
N PRO A 69 10.73 -11.95 -4.18
CA PRO A 69 11.71 -12.71 -4.96
C PRO A 69 11.13 -13.51 -6.13
N ASN A 70 9.85 -13.88 -6.08
CA ASN A 70 9.12 -14.58 -7.14
C ASN A 70 8.54 -13.64 -8.22
N ALA A 71 8.98 -12.39 -8.25
CA ALA A 71 8.47 -11.33 -9.12
C ALA A 71 6.99 -10.96 -8.88
N HIS A 72 6.40 -11.35 -7.76
CA HIS A 72 5.07 -10.93 -7.37
C HIS A 72 5.11 -9.48 -6.87
N LYS A 73 4.26 -8.64 -7.43
CA LYS A 73 4.18 -7.20 -7.14
C LYS A 73 2.94 -6.89 -6.32
N THR A 74 3.09 -6.14 -5.26
CA THR A 74 1.96 -5.64 -4.47
C THR A 74 2.00 -4.12 -4.41
N TYR A 75 0.95 -3.49 -4.90
CA TYR A 75 0.75 -2.04 -4.85
C TYR A 75 -0.20 -1.69 -3.72
N HIS A 76 0.16 -0.73 -2.89
CA HIS A 76 -0.62 -0.33 -1.72
C HIS A 76 -1.01 1.14 -1.83
N GLN A 77 -2.25 1.44 -1.51
CA GLN A 77 -2.74 2.77 -1.21
C GLN A 77 -3.07 2.83 0.28
N LEU A 78 -2.54 3.81 0.98
CA LEU A 78 -2.73 3.95 2.41
C LEU A 78 -3.55 5.20 2.73
N LYS A 79 -4.59 5.06 3.54
CA LYS A 79 -5.51 6.15 3.88
C LYS A 79 -5.77 6.21 5.39
N ASP A 80 -5.24 7.25 6.03
CA ASP A 80 -5.51 7.58 7.43
C ASP A 80 -6.53 8.71 7.51
N VAL A 81 -7.76 8.41 7.08
CA VAL A 81 -8.88 9.36 7.08
C VAL A 81 -10.14 8.71 7.65
N LYS A 82 -10.99 9.53 8.30
CA LYS A 82 -12.19 9.05 8.98
C LYS A 82 -13.29 8.63 8.00
N ASP A 83 -13.60 9.48 7.04
CA ASP A 83 -14.75 9.31 6.14
C ASP A 83 -14.29 8.85 4.75
N LEU A 84 -13.68 7.65 4.70
CA LEU A 84 -13.17 7.07 3.47
C LEU A 84 -14.25 6.26 2.77
N THR A 85 -14.42 6.50 1.48
CA THR A 85 -15.24 5.69 0.57
C THR A 85 -14.45 5.37 -0.70
N TRP A 86 -14.89 4.42 -1.49
CA TRP A 86 -14.28 4.11 -2.78
C TRP A 86 -14.38 5.25 -3.81
N GLU A 87 -15.30 6.18 -3.60
CA GLU A 87 -15.43 7.38 -4.45
C GLU A 87 -14.53 8.53 -3.99
N THR A 88 -14.01 8.47 -2.75
CA THR A 88 -13.12 9.50 -2.20
C THR A 88 -11.84 9.60 -3.04
N SER A 89 -11.52 10.83 -3.49
CA SER A 89 -10.29 11.13 -4.24
C SER A 89 -10.03 10.18 -5.43
N LYS A 90 -11.09 9.72 -6.09
CA LYS A 90 -11.03 8.79 -7.24
C LYS A 90 -10.40 7.42 -6.92
N LEU A 91 -10.51 6.97 -5.70
CA LEU A 91 -9.87 5.74 -5.24
C LEU A 91 -10.22 4.52 -6.11
N LYS A 92 -11.51 4.30 -6.38
CA LYS A 92 -11.97 3.20 -7.26
C LYS A 92 -11.40 3.32 -8.69
N TYR A 93 -11.34 4.54 -9.23
CA TYR A 93 -10.73 4.78 -10.54
C TYR A 93 -9.24 4.41 -10.55
N ASP A 94 -8.50 4.82 -9.54
CA ASP A 94 -7.07 4.52 -9.44
C ASP A 94 -6.81 3.01 -9.41
N PHE A 95 -7.57 2.27 -8.61
CA PHE A 95 -7.46 0.81 -8.53
C PHE A 95 -7.84 0.11 -9.85
N LYS A 96 -8.92 0.55 -10.49
CA LYS A 96 -9.31 0.03 -11.80
C LYS A 96 -8.21 0.27 -12.84
N ARG A 97 -7.69 1.49 -12.89
CA ARG A 97 -6.68 1.87 -13.88
C ARG A 97 -5.36 1.14 -13.65
N GLN A 98 -4.94 0.97 -12.40
CA GLN A 98 -3.76 0.17 -12.07
C GLN A 98 -3.93 -1.30 -12.49
N THR A 99 -5.11 -1.88 -12.27
CA THR A 99 -5.42 -3.24 -12.72
C THR A 99 -5.24 -3.40 -14.22
N GLU A 100 -5.75 -2.47 -15.00
CA GLU A 100 -5.63 -2.47 -16.47
C GLU A 100 -4.15 -2.42 -16.90
N ILE A 101 -3.38 -1.50 -16.33
CA ILE A 101 -1.96 -1.32 -16.67
C ILE A 101 -1.14 -2.55 -16.30
N SER A 102 -1.30 -3.06 -15.08
CA SER A 102 -0.55 -4.23 -14.62
C SER A 102 -0.90 -5.49 -15.40
N SER A 103 -2.17 -5.64 -15.81
CA SER A 103 -2.61 -6.74 -16.67
C SER A 103 -2.01 -6.65 -18.07
N GLU A 104 -1.99 -5.47 -18.67
CA GLU A 104 -1.35 -5.23 -19.98
C GLU A 104 0.15 -5.54 -19.97
N ARG A 105 0.80 -5.33 -18.83
CA ARG A 105 2.22 -5.64 -18.62
C ARG A 105 2.49 -7.11 -18.28
N ASN A 106 1.47 -7.94 -18.20
CA ASN A 106 1.55 -9.33 -17.75
C ASN A 106 2.23 -9.50 -16.39
N GLU A 107 2.02 -8.55 -15.49
CA GLU A 107 2.54 -8.63 -14.12
C GLU A 107 1.78 -9.68 -13.30
N LYS A 108 2.49 -10.32 -12.37
CA LYS A 108 1.87 -11.03 -11.25
C LYS A 108 1.66 -10.02 -10.14
N PHE A 109 0.43 -9.60 -9.88
CA PHE A 109 0.18 -8.46 -8.99
C PHE A 109 -1.03 -8.61 -8.09
N LYS A 110 -1.01 -7.83 -7.03
CA LYS A 110 -2.14 -7.54 -6.15
C LYS A 110 -2.18 -6.06 -5.84
N LEU A 111 -3.37 -5.55 -5.60
CA LEU A 111 -3.61 -4.18 -5.14
C LEU A 111 -4.22 -4.23 -3.74
N LYS A 112 -3.73 -3.38 -2.85
CA LYS A 112 -4.21 -3.32 -1.46
C LYS A 112 -4.59 -1.89 -1.08
N LEU A 113 -5.79 -1.75 -0.54
CA LEU A 113 -6.19 -0.54 0.18
C LEU A 113 -5.99 -0.79 1.67
N ILE A 114 -5.16 0.03 2.29
CA ILE A 114 -4.91 0.00 3.74
C ILE A 114 -5.58 1.21 4.36
N TYR A 115 -6.41 0.99 5.37
CA TYR A 115 -7.22 2.04 5.99
C TYR A 115 -7.22 1.95 7.51
N SER A 116 -7.35 3.10 8.17
CA SER A 116 -7.20 3.23 9.62
C SER A 116 -8.52 3.25 10.40
N ASN A 117 -9.66 3.49 9.76
CA ASN A 117 -10.94 3.50 10.41
C ASN A 117 -11.64 2.13 10.31
N PRO A 118 -11.80 1.38 11.44
CA PRO A 118 -12.40 0.04 11.41
C PRO A 118 -13.85 0.00 10.94
N ASN A 119 -14.55 1.13 10.97
CA ASN A 119 -15.95 1.25 10.54
C ASN A 119 -16.12 1.77 9.12
N SER A 120 -15.03 1.85 8.36
CA SER A 120 -15.09 2.35 6.99
C SER A 120 -15.80 1.38 6.05
N SER A 121 -16.62 1.93 5.15
CA SER A 121 -17.31 1.15 4.10
C SER A 121 -16.36 0.54 3.06
N VAL A 122 -15.10 1.00 3.01
CA VAL A 122 -14.10 0.45 2.09
C VAL A 122 -13.65 -0.97 2.44
N SER A 123 -14.05 -1.51 3.59
CA SER A 123 -13.86 -2.92 3.94
C SER A 123 -14.51 -3.87 2.92
N THR A 124 -15.56 -3.42 2.25
CA THR A 124 -16.18 -4.12 1.12
C THR A 124 -15.61 -3.58 -0.18
N VAL A 125 -14.94 -4.46 -0.94
CA VAL A 125 -14.33 -4.11 -2.23
C VAL A 125 -15.39 -4.17 -3.33
N PRO A 126 -15.54 -3.12 -4.17
CA PRO A 126 -16.45 -3.16 -5.31
C PRO A 126 -16.15 -4.33 -6.26
N SER A 127 -17.20 -4.99 -6.77
CA SER A 127 -17.06 -6.15 -7.67
C SER A 127 -16.23 -5.87 -8.91
N GLU A 128 -16.28 -4.64 -9.41
CA GLU A 128 -15.55 -4.18 -10.61
C GLU A 128 -14.02 -4.28 -10.48
N ILE A 129 -13.49 -4.25 -9.26
CA ILE A 129 -12.04 -4.25 -8.96
C ILE A 129 -11.63 -5.42 -8.05
N SER A 130 -12.54 -6.29 -7.65
CA SER A 130 -12.31 -7.31 -6.61
C SER A 130 -11.37 -8.44 -7.02
N SER A 131 -11.16 -8.68 -8.33
CA SER A 131 -10.32 -9.78 -8.81
C SER A 131 -8.86 -9.69 -8.34
N TYR A 132 -8.33 -8.47 -8.21
CA TYR A 132 -6.93 -8.23 -7.82
C TYR A 132 -6.80 -7.34 -6.59
N THR A 133 -7.91 -6.86 -6.03
CA THR A 133 -7.94 -5.88 -4.94
C THR A 133 -8.41 -6.49 -3.65
N THR A 134 -7.67 -6.22 -2.57
CA THR A 134 -8.10 -6.47 -1.19
C THR A 134 -8.09 -5.16 -0.39
N SER A 135 -8.85 -5.13 0.69
CA SER A 135 -8.94 -4.01 1.60
C SER A 135 -8.63 -4.50 3.01
N GLU A 136 -7.68 -3.85 3.69
CA GLU A 136 -7.19 -4.26 5.01
C GLU A 136 -7.23 -3.11 6.00
N TYR A 137 -7.75 -3.40 7.20
CA TYR A 137 -7.65 -2.48 8.33
C TYR A 137 -6.25 -2.55 8.95
N PHE A 138 -5.65 -1.38 9.14
CA PHE A 138 -4.41 -1.21 9.88
C PHE A 138 -4.56 0.01 10.79
N PRO A 139 -4.52 -0.15 12.12
CA PRO A 139 -4.79 0.94 13.04
C PRO A 139 -3.73 2.03 12.96
N SER A 140 -4.15 3.29 13.09
CA SER A 140 -3.25 4.41 13.27
C SER A 140 -2.60 4.33 14.65
N CYS A 141 -1.30 4.54 14.73
CA CYS A 141 -0.53 4.51 15.97
C CYS A 141 -0.01 5.91 16.32
N SER A 142 0.01 6.25 17.61
CA SER A 142 0.51 7.53 18.12
C SER A 142 2.03 7.56 18.27
N SER A 143 2.68 6.40 18.29
CA SER A 143 4.13 6.27 18.46
C SER A 143 4.65 4.95 17.90
N ILE A 144 5.95 4.86 17.66
CA ILE A 144 6.62 3.62 17.26
C ILE A 144 6.49 2.54 18.34
N ASN A 145 6.50 2.91 19.61
CA ASN A 145 6.29 1.96 20.71
C ASN A 145 4.89 1.34 20.66
N GLN A 146 3.86 2.13 20.37
CA GLN A 146 2.51 1.61 20.19
C GLN A 146 2.43 0.65 19.00
N LEU A 147 3.09 0.96 17.89
CA LEU A 147 3.18 0.07 16.74
C LEU A 147 3.79 -1.28 17.11
N ILE A 148 4.92 -1.29 17.80
CA ILE A 148 5.61 -2.49 18.24
C ILE A 148 4.75 -3.34 19.18
N LEU A 149 4.08 -2.71 20.14
CA LEU A 149 3.22 -3.39 21.10
C LEU A 149 1.94 -3.96 20.47
N SER A 150 1.44 -3.33 19.42
CA SER A 150 0.19 -3.72 18.75
C SER A 150 0.33 -4.91 17.79
N HIS A 151 1.56 -5.22 17.36
CA HIS A 151 1.81 -6.24 16.36
C HIS A 151 2.81 -7.29 16.85
N PRO A 152 2.36 -8.55 17.09
CA PRO A 152 3.22 -9.64 17.60
C PRO A 152 4.47 -9.90 16.75
N ILE A 153 4.43 -9.60 15.46
CA ILE A 153 5.53 -9.82 14.53
C ILE A 153 6.82 -9.09 14.92
N PHE A 154 6.71 -7.92 15.57
CA PHE A 154 7.88 -7.18 16.06
C PHE A 154 8.57 -7.93 17.21
N LYS A 155 7.80 -8.53 18.09
CA LYS A 155 8.34 -9.36 19.21
C LYS A 155 9.05 -10.58 18.66
N GLU A 156 8.46 -11.26 17.69
CA GLU A 156 9.05 -12.42 17.03
C GLU A 156 10.36 -12.06 16.32
N ALA A 157 10.41 -10.93 15.61
CA ALA A 157 11.62 -10.45 14.95
C ALA A 157 12.74 -10.13 15.95
N ILE A 158 12.43 -9.48 17.07
CA ILE A 158 13.40 -9.17 18.12
C ILE A 158 13.97 -10.46 18.73
N GLN A 159 13.15 -11.48 18.94
CA GLN A 159 13.59 -12.78 19.47
C GLN A 159 14.54 -13.51 18.52
N GLN A 160 14.43 -13.32 17.22
CA GLN A 160 15.33 -13.92 16.22
C GLN A 160 16.71 -13.24 16.17
N ILE A 161 16.81 -11.96 16.60
CA ILE A 161 18.06 -11.20 16.60
C ILE A 161 18.89 -11.48 17.87
N THR A 162 18.24 -11.87 18.94
CA THR A 162 18.88 -12.21 20.24
C THR A 162 19.13 -13.71 20.37
#